data_3541db11371bd7163cc62ec1e4a332bd
#
_entry.id   3541db11371bd7163cc62ec1e4a332bd
#
_cell.length_a   1.000
_cell.length_b   1.000
_cell.length_c   1.000
_cell.angle_alpha   90.00
_cell.angle_beta   90.00
_cell.angle_gamma   90.00
#
_symmetry.space_group_name_H-M   'P 1'
#
loop_
_entity.id
_entity.type
_entity.pdbx_description
1 polymer ?
#
loop_
_entity_poly.entity_id
_entity_poly.type
_entity_poly.pdbx_seq_one_letter_code
_entity_poly.pdbx_strand_id
1 'polypeptide(L)'
;KLYFLIKNKNFYDNFDLKKIEICDYNLLNCTIKEIDNEKLYNLINQNSFNDDDIIFLAITKEQYINNKFIKINNDLLNTFKKVNINNKVKLLHNKEVNLFFDQNKNLLEINYINNSGRVIIYESVLNNIKISLKNLSLENNKDFNNIFNITGCFTILDSTLQNVIINASNFNCEDSVNIIRSKGSIKDLNVINSNSDGLDMDFSSITIDQLFIDNSLNDCADFSFG
;
A
#
# COMPACT_ATOMS: atom_id res chain seq x y z
N LYS A 1 2.98 -0.53 18.53
CA LYS A 1 3.43 -1.93 18.43
C LYS A 1 2.48 -2.61 17.47
N LEU A 2 3.03 -3.32 16.49
CA LEU A 2 2.28 -4.13 15.55
C LEU A 2 2.38 -5.59 15.98
N TYR A 3 1.27 -6.28 15.97
CA TYR A 3 1.18 -7.68 16.35
C TYR A 3 0.80 -8.48 15.12
N PHE A 4 1.55 -9.51 14.81
CA PHE A 4 1.27 -10.41 13.70
C PHE A 4 1.03 -11.82 14.20
N LEU A 5 -0.02 -12.44 13.71
CA LEU A 5 -0.26 -13.86 13.88
C LEU A 5 0.66 -14.61 12.92
N ILE A 6 1.60 -15.40 13.44
CA ILE A 6 2.53 -16.12 12.61
C ILE A 6 2.03 -17.52 12.33
N LYS A 7 1.55 -17.74 11.12
CA LYS A 7 1.19 -19.06 10.62
C LYS A 7 2.15 -19.61 9.56
N ASN A 8 3.12 -18.81 9.08
CA ASN A 8 3.95 -19.20 7.93
C ASN A 8 5.44 -19.00 8.18
N LYS A 9 6.20 -20.09 7.96
CA LYS A 9 7.64 -20.20 8.19
C LYS A 9 8.49 -19.18 7.40
N ASN A 10 8.06 -18.84 6.18
CA ASN A 10 8.81 -17.94 5.29
C ASN A 10 8.75 -16.45 5.72
N PHE A 11 7.98 -16.15 6.75
CA PHE A 11 7.83 -14.79 7.25
C PHE A 11 9.05 -14.31 8.06
N TYR A 12 9.82 -15.24 8.65
CA TYR A 12 10.88 -14.92 9.62
C TYR A 12 12.20 -14.47 9.01
N ASP A 13 12.51 -14.93 7.81
CA ASP A 13 13.81 -14.71 7.18
C ASP A 13 14.08 -13.22 6.86
N ASN A 14 13.03 -12.39 6.95
CA ASN A 14 13.08 -10.99 6.56
C ASN A 14 13.04 -9.98 7.73
N PHE A 15 12.99 -10.46 9.01
CA PHE A 15 12.86 -9.58 10.16
C PHE A 15 14.00 -9.76 11.15
N ASP A 16 14.64 -8.67 11.54
CA ASP A 16 15.53 -8.63 12.69
C ASP A 16 14.69 -8.47 13.97
N LEU A 17 14.18 -9.61 14.48
CA LEU A 17 13.27 -9.64 15.61
C LEU A 17 14.04 -9.59 16.92
N LYS A 18 13.81 -8.53 17.68
CA LYS A 18 14.41 -8.37 19.01
C LYS A 18 13.50 -8.78 20.16
N LYS A 19 12.20 -8.76 19.95
CA LYS A 19 11.22 -9.06 21.00
C LYS A 19 9.99 -9.74 20.41
N ILE A 20 9.55 -10.81 21.06
CA ILE A 20 8.27 -11.45 20.83
C ILE A 20 7.39 -11.34 22.06
N GLU A 21 6.10 -11.26 21.87
CA GLU A 21 5.11 -11.34 22.93
C GLU A 21 4.33 -12.63 22.74
N ILE A 22 4.34 -13.50 23.74
CA ILE A 22 3.61 -14.76 23.76
C ILE A 22 2.41 -14.56 24.67
N CYS A 23 1.21 -14.71 24.13
CA CYS A 23 -0.02 -14.50 24.87
C CYS A 23 -0.85 -15.80 24.95
N ASP A 24 -1.63 -15.94 26.01
CA ASP A 24 -2.69 -16.95 26.05
C ASP A 24 -3.81 -16.60 25.06
N TYR A 25 -4.70 -17.56 24.81
CA TYR A 25 -5.81 -17.43 23.86
C TYR A 25 -6.69 -16.18 24.10
N ASN A 26 -6.81 -15.76 25.36
CA ASN A 26 -7.65 -14.61 25.72
C ASN A 26 -6.89 -13.29 25.69
N LEU A 27 -5.61 -13.27 25.34
CA LEU A 27 -4.72 -12.11 25.34
C LEU A 27 -4.57 -11.43 26.72
N LEU A 28 -4.91 -12.12 27.80
CA LEU A 28 -4.90 -11.60 29.16
C LEU A 28 -3.53 -11.74 29.82
N ASN A 29 -2.77 -12.79 29.44
CA ASN A 29 -1.46 -13.06 29.98
C ASN A 29 -0.45 -13.10 28.85
N CYS A 30 0.33 -12.03 28.71
CA CYS A 30 1.37 -11.93 27.71
C CYS A 30 2.77 -11.88 28.38
N THR A 31 3.71 -12.66 27.87
CA THR A 31 5.10 -12.60 28.25
C THR A 31 5.95 -12.09 27.10
N ILE A 32 6.76 -11.07 27.38
CA ILE A 32 7.70 -10.53 26.40
C ILE A 32 9.02 -11.28 26.54
N LYS A 33 9.49 -11.88 25.45
CA LYS A 33 10.82 -12.51 25.36
C LYS A 33 11.69 -11.75 24.37
N GLU A 34 12.92 -11.47 24.79
CA GLU A 34 13.97 -11.06 23.83
C GLU A 34 14.46 -12.31 23.13
N ILE A 35 14.41 -12.30 21.80
CA ILE A 35 14.71 -13.46 21.02
C ILE A 35 15.44 -13.02 19.73
N ASP A 36 16.46 -13.75 19.35
CA ASP A 36 17.06 -13.65 18.04
C ASP A 36 16.33 -14.58 17.04
N ASN A 37 16.60 -14.40 15.76
CA ASN A 37 15.94 -15.18 14.70
C ASN A 37 16.18 -16.69 14.85
N GLU A 38 17.35 -17.11 15.32
CA GLU A 38 17.67 -18.52 15.51
C GLU A 38 16.88 -19.14 16.66
N LYS A 39 16.76 -18.42 17.78
CA LYS A 39 15.93 -18.86 18.92
C LYS A 39 14.46 -18.88 18.58
N LEU A 40 13.98 -17.90 17.81
CA LEU A 40 12.59 -17.87 17.33
C LEU A 40 12.31 -19.08 16.44
N TYR A 41 13.19 -19.37 15.48
CA TYR A 41 13.09 -20.52 14.59
C TYR A 41 13.04 -21.84 15.37
N ASN A 42 13.94 -22.01 16.36
CA ASN A 42 13.98 -23.18 17.19
C ASN A 42 12.72 -23.33 18.07
N LEU A 43 12.22 -22.25 18.60
CA LEU A 43 11.03 -22.21 19.44
C LEU A 43 9.79 -22.65 18.65
N ILE A 44 9.67 -22.25 17.38
CA ILE A 44 8.55 -22.59 16.49
C ILE A 44 8.66 -24.04 15.97
N ASN A 45 9.85 -24.51 15.65
CA ASN A 45 10.06 -25.85 15.13
C ASN A 45 10.00 -26.95 16.21
N GLN A 46 10.20 -26.61 17.48
CA GLN A 46 10.20 -27.58 18.58
C GLN A 46 8.83 -27.98 19.08
N ASN A 47 7.74 -27.61 18.39
CA ASN A 47 6.36 -27.90 18.81
C ASN A 47 6.08 -27.57 20.30
N SER A 48 6.76 -26.56 20.84
CA SER A 48 6.61 -26.14 22.23
C SER A 48 5.38 -25.25 22.48
N PHE A 49 4.56 -25.07 21.46
CA PHE A 49 3.31 -24.35 21.54
C PHE A 49 2.16 -25.33 21.37
N ASN A 50 1.14 -25.20 22.23
CA ASN A 50 -0.13 -25.87 22.02
C ASN A 50 -0.82 -25.24 20.79
N ASP A 51 -1.70 -26.00 20.14
CA ASP A 51 -2.44 -25.51 18.96
C ASP A 51 -3.27 -24.24 19.24
N ASP A 52 -3.55 -23.97 20.53
CA ASP A 52 -4.29 -22.80 21.01
C ASP A 52 -3.38 -21.59 21.36
N ASP A 53 -2.06 -21.73 21.31
CA ASP A 53 -1.15 -20.63 21.60
C ASP A 53 -1.06 -19.68 20.42
N ILE A 54 -1.36 -18.42 20.67
CA ILE A 54 -1.24 -17.35 19.67
C ILE A 54 0.08 -16.61 19.89
N ILE A 55 0.96 -16.67 18.92
CA ILE A 55 2.23 -15.95 18.95
C ILE A 55 2.06 -14.62 18.27
N PHE A 56 2.21 -13.56 19.03
CA PHE A 56 2.26 -12.21 18.50
C PHE A 56 3.71 -11.77 18.36
N LEU A 57 4.10 -11.44 17.15
CA LEU A 57 5.33 -10.72 16.89
C LEU A 57 5.10 -9.23 17.11
N ALA A 58 5.70 -8.71 18.19
CA ALA A 58 5.76 -7.28 18.37
C ALA A 58 6.96 -6.73 17.60
N ILE A 59 6.72 -6.33 16.36
CA ILE A 59 7.70 -5.55 15.60
C ILE A 59 7.33 -4.07 15.70
N THR A 60 8.34 -3.21 15.63
CA THR A 60 8.06 -1.78 15.52
C THR A 60 7.49 -1.48 14.15
N LYS A 61 6.62 -0.47 14.05
CA LYS A 61 6.12 0.02 12.76
C LYS A 61 7.29 0.30 11.79
N GLU A 62 8.38 0.84 12.28
CA GLU A 62 9.59 1.10 11.51
C GLU A 62 10.28 -0.17 11.00
N GLN A 63 10.39 -1.21 11.82
CA GLN A 63 11.00 -2.49 11.42
C GLN A 63 10.17 -3.17 10.32
N TYR A 64 8.86 -3.16 10.45
CA TYR A 64 7.96 -3.68 9.43
C TYR A 64 8.11 -2.90 8.13
N ILE A 65 8.04 -1.58 8.18
CA ILE A 65 8.19 -0.68 7.04
C ILE A 65 9.56 -0.89 6.36
N ASN A 66 10.64 -1.00 7.11
CA ASN A 66 11.97 -1.14 6.55
C ASN A 66 12.22 -2.47 5.82
N ASN A 67 11.52 -3.53 6.21
CA ASN A 67 11.76 -4.87 5.70
C ASN A 67 10.78 -5.32 4.60
N LYS A 68 9.57 -4.78 4.54
CA LYS A 68 8.53 -5.26 3.59
C LYS A 68 8.11 -4.26 2.52
N PHE A 69 8.45 -2.97 2.64
CA PHE A 69 7.80 -1.98 1.80
C PHE A 69 8.61 -1.45 0.67
N ILE A 70 7.85 -1.03 -0.33
CA ILE A 70 8.28 -0.33 -1.51
C ILE A 70 9.23 0.79 -1.09
N LYS A 71 10.49 0.63 -1.40
CA LYS A 71 11.46 1.72 -1.40
C LYS A 71 11.64 2.15 -2.84
N ILE A 72 11.62 3.45 -3.05
CA ILE A 72 12.04 4.00 -4.34
C ILE A 72 13.53 3.69 -4.49
N ASN A 73 13.83 2.60 -5.16
CA ASN A 73 15.19 2.13 -5.42
C ASN A 73 15.62 2.44 -6.86
N ASN A 74 16.91 2.19 -7.15
CA ASN A 74 17.45 2.47 -8.47
C ASN A 74 16.79 1.64 -9.58
N ASP A 75 16.36 0.41 -9.32
CA ASP A 75 15.74 -0.43 -10.32
C ASP A 75 14.38 0.14 -10.74
N LEU A 76 13.60 0.60 -9.76
CA LEU A 76 12.34 1.28 -10.02
C LEU A 76 12.56 2.59 -10.76
N LEU A 77 13.55 3.40 -10.35
CA LEU A 77 13.91 4.66 -11.03
C LEU A 77 14.39 4.43 -12.46
N ASN A 78 15.05 3.33 -12.75
CA ASN A 78 15.51 2.99 -14.09
C ASN A 78 14.38 2.50 -15.00
N THR A 79 13.34 1.92 -14.43
CA THR A 79 12.20 1.36 -15.17
C THR A 79 11.11 2.39 -15.42
N PHE A 80 10.95 3.35 -14.51
CA PHE A 80 9.90 4.36 -14.56
C PHE A 80 10.45 5.72 -14.99
N LYS A 81 9.65 6.44 -15.76
CA LYS A 81 9.91 7.83 -16.09
C LYS A 81 9.55 8.72 -14.92
N LYS A 82 10.46 9.62 -14.54
CA LYS A 82 10.25 10.59 -13.48
C LYS A 82 9.68 11.89 -14.04
N VAL A 83 8.61 12.38 -13.41
CA VAL A 83 7.97 13.66 -13.70
C VAL A 83 7.84 14.47 -12.41
N ASN A 84 8.14 15.75 -12.46
CA ASN A 84 7.91 16.68 -11.36
C ASN A 84 6.80 17.67 -11.77
N ILE A 85 5.78 17.79 -10.94
CA ILE A 85 4.66 18.70 -11.14
C ILE A 85 4.77 19.81 -10.11
N ASN A 86 4.85 21.06 -10.56
CA ASN A 86 4.92 22.27 -9.71
C ASN A 86 5.99 22.21 -8.61
N ASN A 87 7.10 21.51 -8.84
CA ASN A 87 8.21 21.30 -7.89
C ASN A 87 7.81 20.68 -6.53
N LYS A 88 6.55 20.28 -6.36
CA LYS A 88 6.00 19.73 -5.09
C LYS A 88 5.56 18.29 -5.22
N VAL A 89 5.19 17.86 -6.41
CA VAL A 89 4.70 16.51 -6.68
C VAL A 89 5.71 15.76 -7.53
N LYS A 90 6.33 14.76 -6.94
CA LYS A 90 7.23 13.82 -7.60
C LYS A 90 6.40 12.62 -8.03
N LEU A 91 6.45 12.27 -9.29
CA LEU A 91 5.67 11.19 -9.88
C LEU A 91 6.58 10.29 -10.72
N LEU A 92 6.36 9.00 -10.59
CA LEU A 92 6.92 7.97 -11.45
C LEU A 92 5.80 7.32 -12.24
N HIS A 93 6.02 7.06 -13.51
CA HIS A 93 5.10 6.29 -14.34
C HIS A 93 5.86 5.42 -15.34
N ASN A 94 5.28 4.29 -15.71
CA ASN A 94 5.81 3.49 -16.80
C ASN A 94 5.32 4.00 -18.16
N LYS A 95 5.80 3.38 -19.24
CA LYS A 95 5.46 3.78 -20.62
C LYS A 95 3.99 3.60 -21.00
N GLU A 96 3.25 2.81 -20.24
CA GLU A 96 1.85 2.48 -20.49
C GLU A 96 0.87 3.53 -19.92
N VAL A 97 1.41 4.70 -19.57
CA VAL A 97 0.62 5.79 -18.98
C VAL A 97 0.90 7.11 -19.66
N ASN A 98 -0.16 7.82 -20.03
CA ASN A 98 -0.12 9.20 -20.50
C ASN A 98 -0.55 10.14 -19.38
N LEU A 99 0.22 11.22 -19.17
CA LEU A 99 -0.02 12.23 -18.14
C LEU A 99 -0.31 13.59 -18.79
N PHE A 100 -1.30 14.28 -18.25
CA PHE A 100 -1.56 15.67 -18.57
C PHE A 100 -1.83 16.47 -17.29
N PHE A 101 -1.21 17.62 -17.12
CA PHE A 101 -1.45 18.49 -15.98
C PHE A 101 -1.96 19.86 -16.44
N ASP A 102 -3.19 20.19 -16.07
CA ASP A 102 -3.77 21.52 -16.25
C ASP A 102 -3.51 22.36 -15.00
N GLN A 103 -2.53 23.28 -15.11
CA GLN A 103 -2.12 24.12 -14.00
C GLN A 103 -3.25 25.09 -13.54
N ASN A 104 -4.09 25.57 -14.46
CA ASN A 104 -5.15 26.50 -14.11
C ASN A 104 -6.26 25.84 -13.28
N LYS A 105 -6.54 24.56 -13.54
CA LYS A 105 -7.53 23.78 -12.82
C LYS A 105 -6.94 22.99 -11.67
N ASN A 106 -5.62 23.00 -11.52
CA ASN A 106 -4.87 22.12 -10.63
C ASN A 106 -5.31 20.65 -10.78
N LEU A 107 -5.44 20.22 -12.05
CA LEU A 107 -5.95 18.90 -12.43
C LEU A 107 -4.85 18.07 -13.07
N LEU A 108 -4.58 16.90 -12.49
CA LEU A 108 -3.72 15.87 -13.06
C LEU A 108 -4.60 14.79 -13.67
N GLU A 109 -4.54 14.65 -14.99
CA GLU A 109 -5.19 13.57 -15.73
C GLU A 109 -4.18 12.47 -16.04
N ILE A 110 -4.54 11.24 -15.72
CA ILE A 110 -3.72 10.05 -15.87
C ILE A 110 -4.52 9.02 -16.67
N ASN A 111 -4.10 8.77 -17.89
CA ASN A 111 -4.74 7.82 -18.79
C ASN A 111 -3.85 6.59 -18.96
N TYR A 112 -4.33 5.46 -18.51
CA TYR A 112 -3.69 4.16 -18.67
C TYR A 112 -4.03 3.59 -20.04
N ILE A 113 -3.01 3.23 -20.82
CA ILE A 113 -3.16 2.67 -22.16
C ILE A 113 -3.58 1.21 -22.06
N ASN A 114 -3.07 0.50 -21.06
CA ASN A 114 -3.39 -0.89 -20.79
C ASN A 114 -3.26 -1.22 -19.28
N ASN A 115 -3.57 -2.45 -18.93
CA ASN A 115 -3.59 -2.94 -17.53
C ASN A 115 -2.21 -3.03 -16.86
N SER A 116 -1.11 -2.90 -17.60
CA SER A 116 0.24 -2.86 -17.03
C SER A 116 0.70 -1.45 -16.63
N GLY A 117 -0.12 -0.45 -16.90
CA GLY A 117 0.13 0.93 -16.45
C GLY A 117 0.30 1.01 -14.94
N ARG A 118 1.30 1.77 -14.50
CA ARG A 118 1.55 2.04 -13.07
C ARG A 118 1.99 3.48 -12.88
N VAL A 119 1.45 4.10 -11.84
CA VAL A 119 1.80 5.46 -11.42
C VAL A 119 2.05 5.48 -9.93
N ILE A 120 3.15 6.13 -9.53
CA ILE A 120 3.50 6.31 -8.12
C ILE A 120 3.74 7.79 -7.88
N ILE A 121 2.99 8.41 -7.00
CA ILE A 121 3.34 9.70 -6.39
C ILE A 121 4.06 9.41 -5.08
N TYR A 122 5.24 10.01 -4.87
CA TYR A 122 6.07 9.70 -3.72
C TYR A 122 6.72 10.95 -3.12
N GLU A 123 6.95 10.92 -1.80
CA GLU A 123 7.62 12.01 -1.06
C GLU A 123 7.13 13.40 -1.50
N SER A 124 5.82 13.56 -1.58
CA SER A 124 5.17 14.70 -2.21
C SER A 124 4.25 15.44 -1.25
N VAL A 125 3.97 16.70 -1.59
CA VAL A 125 2.94 17.48 -0.94
C VAL A 125 1.85 17.81 -1.95
N LEU A 126 0.71 17.13 -1.81
CA LEU A 126 -0.46 17.33 -2.65
C LEU A 126 -1.42 18.29 -1.95
N ASN A 127 -1.63 19.46 -2.53
CA ASN A 127 -2.49 20.48 -1.94
C ASN A 127 -3.55 20.95 -2.94
N ASN A 128 -4.83 20.77 -2.60
CA ASN A 128 -6.00 21.14 -3.40
C ASN A 128 -5.94 20.62 -4.86
N ILE A 129 -5.25 19.52 -5.11
CA ILE A 129 -5.12 18.92 -6.44
C ILE A 129 -6.28 17.98 -6.73
N LYS A 130 -6.74 18.00 -7.97
CA LYS A 130 -7.65 16.99 -8.51
C LYS A 130 -6.87 15.98 -9.33
N ILE A 131 -7.10 14.71 -9.11
CA ILE A 131 -6.45 13.62 -9.82
C ILE A 131 -7.55 12.79 -10.48
N SER A 132 -7.50 12.70 -11.80
CA SER A 132 -8.43 11.90 -12.59
C SER A 132 -7.68 10.76 -13.25
N LEU A 133 -8.05 9.55 -12.90
CA LEU A 133 -7.40 8.32 -13.32
C LEU A 133 -8.37 7.50 -14.17
N LYS A 134 -7.98 7.14 -15.37
CA LYS A 134 -8.83 6.35 -16.26
C LYS A 134 -8.02 5.27 -16.97
N ASN A 135 -8.46 4.03 -16.87
CA ASN A 135 -7.95 2.97 -17.71
C ASN A 135 -8.78 2.92 -19.00
N LEU A 136 -8.10 3.01 -20.14
CA LEU A 136 -8.70 2.96 -21.46
C LEU A 136 -8.76 1.54 -22.03
N SER A 137 -8.10 0.58 -21.40
CA SER A 137 -8.15 -0.83 -21.80
C SER A 137 -9.50 -1.44 -21.44
N LEU A 138 -10.02 -2.24 -22.35
CA LEU A 138 -11.20 -3.05 -22.14
C LEU A 138 -10.86 -4.52 -21.83
N GLU A 139 -9.57 -4.85 -21.70
CA GLU A 139 -9.11 -6.21 -21.44
C GLU A 139 -9.30 -6.57 -19.97
N ASN A 140 -10.06 -7.63 -19.72
CA ASN A 140 -10.26 -8.21 -18.37
C ASN A 140 -9.28 -9.37 -18.16
N ASN A 141 -8.00 -9.09 -18.07
CA ASN A 141 -7.02 -10.10 -17.67
C ASN A 141 -6.93 -10.14 -16.14
N LYS A 142 -7.14 -11.31 -15.57
CA LYS A 142 -7.07 -11.52 -14.10
C LYS A 142 -5.64 -11.65 -13.55
N ASP A 143 -4.62 -11.60 -14.39
CA ASP A 143 -3.24 -11.68 -13.96
C ASP A 143 -2.75 -10.30 -13.51
N PHE A 144 -2.73 -10.09 -12.21
CA PHE A 144 -2.16 -8.89 -11.62
C PHE A 144 -0.63 -8.97 -11.67
N ASN A 145 -0.03 -8.28 -12.61
CA ASN A 145 1.43 -8.15 -12.67
C ASN A 145 1.90 -7.11 -11.66
N ASN A 146 2.22 -7.55 -10.44
CA ASN A 146 2.82 -6.69 -9.43
C ASN A 146 4.26 -6.37 -9.82
N ILE A 147 4.52 -5.11 -10.13
CA ILE A 147 5.83 -4.60 -10.51
C ILE A 147 6.50 -4.03 -9.26
N PHE A 148 7.63 -4.59 -8.85
CA PHE A 148 8.38 -4.15 -7.65
C PHE A 148 7.56 -4.17 -6.35
N ASN A 149 6.70 -5.16 -6.18
CA ASN A 149 5.75 -5.26 -5.06
C ASN A 149 4.74 -4.09 -4.97
N ILE A 150 4.51 -3.40 -6.09
CA ILE A 150 3.47 -2.39 -6.19
C ILE A 150 2.18 -3.09 -6.62
N THR A 151 1.20 -3.11 -5.74
CA THR A 151 -0.12 -3.71 -5.94
C THR A 151 -1.06 -2.73 -6.63
N GLY A 152 -0.93 -1.44 -6.33
CA GLY A 152 -1.77 -0.38 -6.86
C GLY A 152 -1.51 -0.03 -8.33
N CYS A 153 -2.58 0.18 -9.09
CA CYS A 153 -2.47 0.88 -10.36
C CYS A 153 -1.99 2.31 -10.14
N PHE A 154 -2.54 2.97 -9.14
CA PHE A 154 -2.14 4.28 -8.68
C PHE A 154 -1.73 4.21 -7.21
N THR A 155 -0.49 4.53 -6.92
CA THR A 155 0.06 4.48 -5.57
C THR A 155 0.48 5.86 -5.09
N ILE A 156 0.07 6.23 -3.86
CA ILE A 156 0.58 7.40 -3.14
C ILE A 156 1.44 6.91 -1.98
N LEU A 157 2.72 7.29 -1.99
CA LEU A 157 3.73 6.75 -1.09
C LEU A 157 4.44 7.89 -0.33
N ASP A 158 4.60 7.75 1.00
CA ASP A 158 5.38 8.67 1.84
C ASP A 158 5.01 10.17 1.63
N SER A 159 3.73 10.47 1.46
CA SER A 159 3.28 11.78 1.01
C SER A 159 2.37 12.47 2.02
N THR A 160 2.22 13.79 1.87
CA THR A 160 1.27 14.59 2.65
C THR A 160 0.17 15.10 1.72
N LEU A 161 -1.09 14.83 2.09
CA LEU A 161 -2.26 15.22 1.34
C LEU A 161 -3.03 16.31 2.08
N GLN A 162 -3.53 17.30 1.34
CA GLN A 162 -4.38 18.32 1.87
C GLN A 162 -5.50 18.61 0.87
N ASN A 163 -6.72 18.25 1.24
CA ASN A 163 -7.91 18.52 0.45
C ASN A 163 -7.83 18.02 -1.00
N VAL A 164 -7.35 16.77 -1.18
CA VAL A 164 -7.14 16.12 -2.49
C VAL A 164 -8.46 15.53 -2.99
N ILE A 165 -8.70 15.56 -4.28
CA ILE A 165 -9.80 14.85 -4.94
C ILE A 165 -9.22 13.79 -5.87
N ILE A 166 -9.67 12.53 -5.73
CA ILE A 166 -9.23 11.40 -6.55
C ILE A 166 -10.45 10.75 -7.19
N ASN A 167 -10.44 10.64 -8.52
CA ASN A 167 -11.42 9.89 -9.27
C ASN A 167 -10.71 8.83 -10.09
N ALA A 168 -11.03 7.56 -9.85
CA ALA A 168 -10.40 6.40 -10.49
C ALA A 168 -11.47 5.53 -11.17
N SER A 169 -11.20 5.04 -12.37
CA SER A 169 -12.16 4.19 -13.07
C SER A 169 -11.53 3.12 -13.94
N ASN A 170 -12.18 1.93 -13.96
CA ASN A 170 -11.91 0.79 -14.84
C ASN A 170 -10.52 0.17 -14.62
N PHE A 171 -10.14 -0.06 -13.38
CA PHE A 171 -8.81 -0.60 -13.06
C PHE A 171 -8.78 -2.13 -12.96
N ASN A 172 -7.65 -2.68 -13.38
CA ASN A 172 -7.35 -4.10 -13.35
C ASN A 172 -5.99 -4.36 -12.68
N CYS A 173 -5.85 -3.90 -11.44
CA CYS A 173 -4.74 -4.18 -10.54
C CYS A 173 -5.28 -4.87 -9.29
N GLU A 174 -4.40 -5.33 -8.44
CA GLU A 174 -4.78 -5.80 -7.11
C GLU A 174 -5.50 -4.68 -6.34
N ASP A 175 -4.94 -3.45 -6.37
CA ASP A 175 -5.61 -2.26 -5.85
C ASP A 175 -5.76 -1.21 -6.95
N SER A 176 -6.94 -0.63 -7.09
CA SER A 176 -7.13 0.51 -8.00
C SER A 176 -6.36 1.73 -7.52
N VAL A 177 -6.51 2.04 -6.22
CA VAL A 177 -5.80 3.09 -5.49
C VAL A 177 -5.14 2.49 -4.26
N ASN A 178 -3.83 2.67 -4.11
CA ASN A 178 -3.10 2.24 -2.93
C ASN A 178 -2.42 3.44 -2.27
N ILE A 179 -2.58 3.62 -0.95
CA ILE A 179 -2.03 4.75 -0.19
C ILE A 179 -1.18 4.22 0.96
N ILE A 180 0.13 4.48 0.90
CA ILE A 180 1.09 3.88 1.81
C ILE A 180 1.85 4.96 2.58
N ARG A 181 1.95 4.84 3.90
CA ARG A 181 2.73 5.71 4.80
C ARG A 181 2.51 7.21 4.56
N SER A 182 1.28 7.57 4.22
CA SER A 182 0.90 8.93 3.90
C SER A 182 0.00 9.51 4.98
N LYS A 183 -0.16 10.83 4.99
CA LYS A 183 -0.95 11.53 6.01
C LYS A 183 -1.71 12.71 5.44
N GLY A 184 -2.77 13.13 6.15
CA GLY A 184 -3.50 14.34 5.82
C GLY A 184 -4.96 14.14 5.49
N SER A 185 -5.46 14.76 4.42
CA SER A 185 -6.87 14.71 4.06
C SER A 185 -7.13 14.55 2.57
N ILE A 186 -8.13 13.73 2.27
CA ILE A 186 -8.75 13.57 0.95
C ILE A 186 -10.17 14.10 1.08
N LYS A 187 -10.54 15.03 0.22
CA LYS A 187 -11.89 15.59 0.19
C LYS A 187 -12.89 14.62 -0.44
N ASP A 188 -12.56 14.11 -1.62
CA ASP A 188 -13.39 13.15 -2.34
C ASP A 188 -12.50 12.03 -2.89
N LEU A 189 -12.85 10.78 -2.64
CA LEU A 189 -12.23 9.62 -3.27
C LEU A 189 -13.33 8.77 -3.90
N ASN A 190 -13.31 8.69 -5.22
CA ASN A 190 -14.27 7.94 -6.00
C ASN A 190 -13.54 6.86 -6.82
N VAL A 191 -13.93 5.60 -6.65
CA VAL A 191 -13.43 4.47 -7.43
C VAL A 191 -14.60 3.74 -8.06
N ILE A 192 -14.54 3.52 -9.37
CA ILE A 192 -15.61 2.85 -10.13
C ILE A 192 -15.00 1.76 -10.98
N ASN A 193 -15.58 0.57 -10.93
CA ASN A 193 -15.16 -0.61 -11.70
C ASN A 193 -13.71 -1.02 -11.37
N SER A 194 -13.51 -1.63 -10.22
CA SER A 194 -12.26 -2.27 -9.82
C SER A 194 -12.34 -3.79 -10.02
N ASN A 195 -11.37 -4.39 -10.67
CA ASN A 195 -11.32 -5.85 -10.87
C ASN A 195 -10.78 -6.62 -9.64
N SER A 196 -10.40 -5.94 -8.59
CA SER A 196 -10.10 -6.47 -7.27
C SER A 196 -10.45 -5.39 -6.25
N ASP A 197 -9.49 -4.87 -5.49
CA ASP A 197 -9.77 -3.90 -4.44
C ASP A 197 -9.89 -2.47 -4.99
N GLY A 198 -10.86 -1.74 -4.46
CA GLY A 198 -11.07 -0.34 -4.84
C GLY A 198 -9.99 0.57 -4.24
N LEU A 199 -9.81 0.47 -2.93
CA LEU A 199 -8.85 1.22 -2.14
C LEU A 199 -8.12 0.30 -1.18
N ASP A 200 -6.80 0.38 -1.15
CA ASP A 200 -5.98 -0.15 -0.07
C ASP A 200 -5.21 0.97 0.61
N MET A 201 -5.20 0.99 1.94
CA MET A 201 -4.55 2.04 2.71
C MET A 201 -3.73 1.47 3.87
N ASP A 202 -2.40 1.52 3.69
CA ASP A 202 -1.42 0.95 4.60
C ASP A 202 -0.63 1.99 5.38
N PHE A 203 -0.50 1.82 6.71
CA PHE A 203 0.33 2.66 7.59
C PHE A 203 0.10 4.16 7.43
N SER A 204 -1.10 4.53 7.02
CA SER A 204 -1.46 5.89 6.67
C SER A 204 -2.38 6.51 7.73
N SER A 205 -2.32 7.83 7.86
CA SER A 205 -3.18 8.60 8.74
C SER A 205 -3.87 9.68 7.92
N ILE A 206 -4.97 9.29 7.27
CA ILE A 206 -5.72 10.13 6.32
C ILE A 206 -7.17 10.20 6.74
N THR A 207 -7.71 11.42 6.74
CA THR A 207 -9.15 11.64 6.82
C THR A 207 -9.72 11.72 5.41
N ILE A 208 -10.79 10.98 5.14
CA ILE A 208 -11.53 11.04 3.87
C ILE A 208 -12.92 11.59 4.15
N ASP A 209 -13.24 12.75 3.58
CA ASP A 209 -14.54 13.40 3.83
C ASP A 209 -15.66 12.66 3.09
N GLN A 210 -15.42 12.25 1.84
CA GLN A 210 -16.37 11.49 1.03
C GLN A 210 -15.64 10.33 0.35
N LEU A 211 -16.11 9.10 0.60
CA LEU A 211 -15.63 7.88 -0.04
C LEU A 211 -16.77 7.23 -0.80
N PHE A 212 -16.59 7.05 -2.10
CA PHE A 212 -17.52 6.33 -2.95
C PHE A 212 -16.74 5.26 -3.74
N ILE A 213 -17.11 4.00 -3.54
CA ILE A 213 -16.54 2.88 -4.29
C ILE A 213 -17.69 2.04 -4.83
N ASP A 214 -17.73 1.86 -6.13
CA ASP A 214 -18.77 1.12 -6.82
C ASP A 214 -18.16 0.06 -7.74
N ASN A 215 -18.72 -1.15 -7.65
CA ASN A 215 -18.35 -2.28 -8.49
C ASN A 215 -16.85 -2.71 -8.32
N SER A 216 -16.44 -2.98 -7.08
CA SER A 216 -15.20 -3.70 -6.77
C SER A 216 -15.48 -5.20 -6.69
N LEU A 217 -14.64 -6.02 -7.32
CA LEU A 217 -14.85 -7.47 -7.37
C LEU A 217 -14.33 -8.22 -6.14
N ASN A 218 -13.49 -7.60 -5.34
CA ASN A 218 -13.05 -8.11 -4.04
C ASN A 218 -13.48 -7.10 -2.95
N ASP A 219 -12.56 -6.40 -2.30
CA ASP A 219 -12.90 -5.45 -1.25
C ASP A 219 -13.15 -4.04 -1.79
N CYS A 220 -14.18 -3.37 -1.28
CA CYS A 220 -14.35 -1.94 -1.59
C CYS A 220 -13.18 -1.15 -1.03
N ALA A 221 -12.80 -1.40 0.23
CA ALA A 221 -11.68 -0.76 0.88
C ALA A 221 -11.05 -1.67 1.93
N ASP A 222 -9.72 -1.75 1.92
CA ASP A 222 -8.90 -2.37 2.96
C ASP A 222 -8.09 -1.29 3.69
N PHE A 223 -8.03 -1.40 5.02
CA PHE A 223 -7.31 -0.49 5.89
C PHE A 223 -6.41 -1.27 6.82
N SER A 224 -5.11 -1.19 6.59
CA SER A 224 -4.12 -1.91 7.38
C SER A 224 -3.19 -0.95 8.12
N PHE A 225 -3.15 -1.10 9.44
CA PHE A 225 -2.17 -0.41 10.30
C PHE A 225 -2.24 1.14 10.24
N GLY A 226 -3.43 1.69 10.14
CA GLY A 226 -3.71 3.13 10.15
C GLY A 226 -3.99 3.70 11.54
#